data_b5e370a8ca138d10baa4cb3679565224
#
_entry.id   b5e370a8ca138d10baa4cb3679565224
#
_cell.length_a   1.000
_cell.length_b   1.000
_cell.length_c   1.000
_cell.angle_alpha   90.00
_cell.angle_beta   90.00
_cell.angle_gamma   90.00
#
_symmetry.space_group_name_H-M   'P 1'
#
loop_
_entity.id
_entity.type
_entity.pdbx_description
1 polymer ?
#
loop_
_entity_poly.entity_id
_entity_poly.type
_entity_poly.pdbx_seq_one_letter_code
_entity_poly.pdbx_strand_id
1 'polypeptide(L)'
;MKNNNEGSTLNKAHWSLWVVGLTAFIWHGLGLFNLAMQLNPNVLAQMPDSHRAIAESRPVWVTIIFALSVLNGAIGGVHLLLKMKFASSSFLISLLAAVVAILHAIIKGNALSIFSPFEISLAIIGPLITGLFFLWYSIKAKKKFWIR
;
A
#
# COMPACT_ATOMS: atom_id res chain seq x y z
N MET A 1 15.82 -34.29 34.33
CA MET A 1 15.81 -32.84 34.09
C MET A 1 15.84 -32.60 32.57
N LYS A 2 14.69 -32.33 31.96
CA LYS A 2 14.62 -31.92 30.55
C LYS A 2 14.94 -30.45 30.48
N ASN A 3 16.05 -30.10 29.82
CA ASN A 3 16.39 -28.70 29.53
C ASN A 3 15.45 -28.21 28.42
N ASN A 4 14.41 -27.47 28.82
CA ASN A 4 13.54 -26.71 27.94
C ASN A 4 14.27 -25.41 27.53
N ASN A 5 15.33 -25.52 26.74
CA ASN A 5 15.87 -24.40 25.98
C ASN A 5 15.24 -24.38 24.57
N GLU A 6 13.92 -24.29 24.51
CA GLU A 6 13.24 -23.84 23.29
C GLU A 6 13.33 -22.31 23.20
N GLY A 7 14.54 -21.79 23.16
CA GLY A 7 14.79 -20.47 22.61
C GLY A 7 14.34 -20.50 21.16
N SER A 8 13.28 -19.77 20.85
CA SER A 8 12.75 -19.62 19.50
C SER A 8 13.88 -19.20 18.56
N THR A 9 14.51 -20.20 17.92
CA THR A 9 15.52 -19.97 16.90
C THR A 9 14.83 -19.30 15.72
N LEU A 10 15.04 -17.98 15.60
CA LEU A 10 14.61 -17.26 14.41
C LEU A 10 15.22 -17.96 13.19
N ASN A 11 14.36 -18.45 12.32
CA ASN A 11 14.84 -18.91 11.02
C ASN A 11 15.56 -17.74 10.32
N LYS A 12 16.73 -18.03 9.76
CA LYS A 12 17.52 -17.02 9.03
C LYS A 12 16.60 -16.35 8.00
N ALA A 13 16.40 -15.04 8.15
CA ALA A 13 15.47 -14.31 7.29
C ALA A 13 15.89 -14.45 5.83
N HIS A 14 14.95 -14.86 4.99
CA HIS A 14 15.22 -15.04 3.57
C HIS A 14 15.49 -13.68 2.90
N TRP A 15 16.45 -13.62 1.97
CA TRP A 15 16.85 -12.39 1.26
C TRP A 15 15.67 -11.66 0.59
N SER A 16 14.65 -12.42 0.14
CA SER A 16 13.44 -11.85 -0.49
C SER A 16 12.68 -10.87 0.43
N LEU A 17 12.86 -10.97 1.75
CA LEU A 17 12.23 -10.04 2.70
C LEU A 17 12.72 -8.60 2.49
N TRP A 18 14.01 -8.43 2.18
CA TRP A 18 14.59 -7.13 1.85
C TRP A 18 14.07 -6.59 0.52
N VAL A 19 14.02 -7.46 -0.50
CA VAL A 19 13.51 -7.06 -1.83
C VAL A 19 12.05 -6.65 -1.74
N VAL A 20 11.20 -7.48 -1.13
CA VAL A 20 9.76 -7.19 -1.01
C VAL A 20 9.53 -5.96 -0.12
N GLY A 21 10.26 -5.83 0.99
CA GLY A 21 10.14 -4.67 1.87
C GLY A 21 10.53 -3.36 1.18
N LEU A 22 11.63 -3.37 0.43
CA LEU A 22 12.09 -2.20 -0.33
C LEU A 22 11.11 -1.86 -1.45
N THR A 23 10.65 -2.87 -2.20
CA THR A 23 9.65 -2.67 -3.27
C THR A 23 8.35 -2.08 -2.71
N ALA A 24 7.86 -2.59 -1.58
CA ALA A 24 6.68 -2.06 -0.92
C ALA A 24 6.88 -0.62 -0.48
N PHE A 25 8.03 -0.29 0.11
CA PHE A 25 8.37 1.06 0.53
C PHE A 25 8.41 2.04 -0.64
N ILE A 26 9.07 1.67 -1.74
CA ILE A 26 9.16 2.50 -2.96
C ILE A 26 7.77 2.68 -3.59
N TRP A 27 7.01 1.60 -3.75
CA TRP A 27 5.66 1.64 -4.34
C TRP A 27 4.73 2.60 -3.60
N HIS A 28 4.66 2.48 -2.29
CA HIS A 28 3.81 3.36 -1.49
C HIS A 28 4.39 4.77 -1.33
N GLY A 29 5.72 4.90 -1.37
CA GLY A 29 6.40 6.19 -1.44
C GLY A 29 6.04 6.99 -2.70
N LEU A 30 5.97 6.32 -3.86
CA LEU A 30 5.46 6.92 -5.09
C LEU A 30 3.97 7.31 -4.97
N GLY A 31 3.18 6.51 -4.26
CA GLY A 31 1.78 6.85 -3.94
C GLY A 31 1.66 8.10 -3.07
N LEU A 32 2.55 8.25 -2.05
CA LEU A 32 2.62 9.46 -1.22
C LEU A 32 3.04 10.68 -2.04
N PHE A 33 4.02 10.53 -2.90
CA PHE A 33 4.47 11.59 -3.79
C PHE A 33 3.33 12.04 -4.73
N ASN A 34 2.63 11.10 -5.34
CA ASN A 34 1.46 11.38 -6.18
C ASN A 34 0.37 12.13 -5.39
N LEU A 35 0.07 11.70 -4.15
CA LEU A 35 -0.87 12.41 -3.30
C LEU A 35 -0.42 13.86 -3.03
N ALA A 36 0.86 14.07 -2.70
CA ALA A 36 1.41 15.40 -2.47
C ALA A 36 1.28 16.31 -3.71
N MET A 37 1.51 15.75 -4.90
CA MET A 37 1.30 16.46 -6.16
C MET A 37 -0.17 16.86 -6.35
N GLN A 38 -1.12 15.97 -6.05
CA GLN A 38 -2.56 16.26 -6.16
C GLN A 38 -3.06 17.30 -5.14
N LEU A 39 -2.37 17.47 -4.02
CA LEU A 39 -2.71 18.48 -3.01
C LEU A 39 -2.17 19.88 -3.36
N ASN A 40 -1.29 20.00 -4.35
CA ASN A 40 -0.79 21.29 -4.84
C ASN A 40 -1.65 21.75 -6.03
N PRO A 41 -2.44 22.84 -5.91
CA PRO A 41 -3.35 23.31 -6.97
C PRO A 41 -2.63 23.59 -8.30
N ASN A 42 -1.42 24.13 -8.26
CA ASN A 42 -0.65 24.46 -9.47
C ASN A 42 -0.18 23.21 -10.22
N VAL A 43 0.16 22.16 -9.48
CA VAL A 43 0.56 20.86 -10.06
C VAL A 43 -0.66 20.10 -10.57
N LEU A 44 -1.75 20.09 -9.77
CA LEU A 44 -3.01 19.47 -10.13
C LEU A 44 -3.57 20.01 -11.45
N ALA A 45 -3.50 21.34 -11.67
CA ALA A 45 -3.94 21.98 -12.90
C ALA A 45 -3.17 21.55 -14.16
N GLN A 46 -1.95 21.01 -13.98
CA GLN A 46 -1.11 20.52 -15.09
C GLN A 46 -1.24 18.99 -15.30
N MET A 47 -1.99 18.30 -14.43
CA MET A 47 -2.24 16.86 -14.61
C MET A 47 -3.20 16.59 -15.79
N PRO A 48 -3.15 15.38 -16.37
CA PRO A 48 -4.15 14.95 -17.34
C PRO A 48 -5.58 15.13 -16.80
N ASP A 49 -6.51 15.50 -17.67
CA ASP A 49 -7.90 15.80 -17.28
C ASP A 49 -8.58 14.67 -16.52
N SER A 50 -8.29 13.42 -16.87
CA SER A 50 -8.78 12.23 -16.16
C SER A 50 -8.37 12.20 -14.70
N HIS A 51 -7.09 12.43 -14.41
CA HIS A 51 -6.56 12.45 -13.04
C HIS A 51 -7.07 13.64 -12.24
N ARG A 52 -7.12 14.83 -12.88
CA ARG A 52 -7.64 16.05 -12.27
C ARG A 52 -9.11 15.89 -11.89
N ALA A 53 -9.95 15.41 -12.78
CA ALA A 53 -11.38 15.19 -12.52
C ALA A 53 -11.61 14.27 -11.31
N ILE A 54 -10.87 13.17 -11.20
CA ILE A 54 -10.98 12.25 -10.06
C ILE A 54 -10.48 12.91 -8.77
N ALA A 55 -9.38 13.66 -8.81
CA ALA A 55 -8.83 14.34 -7.63
C ALA A 55 -9.79 15.43 -7.11
N GLU A 56 -10.38 16.23 -8.01
CA GLU A 56 -11.33 17.30 -7.68
C GLU A 56 -12.68 16.77 -7.18
N SER A 57 -13.14 15.62 -7.70
CA SER A 57 -14.39 14.98 -7.24
C SER A 57 -14.28 14.36 -5.84
N ARG A 58 -13.07 14.24 -5.31
CA ARG A 58 -12.77 13.50 -4.10
C ARG A 58 -12.96 14.36 -2.85
N PRO A 59 -13.89 14.03 -1.94
CA PRO A 59 -14.06 14.76 -0.69
C PRO A 59 -12.85 14.55 0.25
N VAL A 60 -12.67 15.48 1.18
CA VAL A 60 -11.52 15.49 2.12
C VAL A 60 -11.37 14.17 2.88
N TRP A 61 -12.46 13.56 3.32
CA TRP A 61 -12.40 12.29 4.06
C TRP A 61 -11.82 11.14 3.21
N VAL A 62 -12.12 11.09 1.91
CA VAL A 62 -11.53 10.09 1.00
C VAL A 62 -10.05 10.38 0.76
N THR A 63 -9.66 11.64 0.70
CA THR A 63 -8.25 12.05 0.63
C THR A 63 -7.47 11.58 1.86
N ILE A 64 -8.06 11.69 3.05
CA ILE A 64 -7.47 11.18 4.30
C ILE A 64 -7.35 9.65 4.25
N ILE A 65 -8.38 8.94 3.80
CA ILE A 65 -8.34 7.47 3.65
C ILE A 65 -7.26 7.05 2.64
N PHE A 66 -7.13 7.77 1.52
CA PHE A 66 -6.07 7.52 0.55
C PHE A 66 -4.68 7.77 1.16
N ALA A 67 -4.50 8.86 1.92
CA ALA A 67 -3.27 9.12 2.66
C ALA A 67 -2.96 7.98 3.65
N LEU A 68 -3.94 7.52 4.42
CA LEU A 68 -3.79 6.39 5.34
C LEU A 68 -3.38 5.11 4.60
N SER A 69 -3.92 4.86 3.41
CA SER A 69 -3.55 3.70 2.60
C SER A 69 -2.05 3.72 2.26
N VAL A 70 -1.58 4.81 1.65
CA VAL A 70 -0.19 4.88 1.18
C VAL A 70 0.81 4.99 2.33
N LEU A 71 0.47 5.69 3.42
CA LEU A 71 1.30 5.77 4.64
C LEU A 71 1.46 4.40 5.30
N ASN A 72 0.35 3.69 5.55
CA ASN A 72 0.42 2.37 6.16
C ASN A 72 1.12 1.35 5.28
N GLY A 73 1.01 1.45 3.97
CA GLY A 73 1.76 0.61 3.04
C GLY A 73 3.27 0.86 3.11
N ALA A 74 3.70 2.13 3.16
CA ALA A 74 5.11 2.48 3.34
C ALA A 74 5.65 2.00 4.70
N ILE A 75 4.88 2.22 5.78
CA ILE A 75 5.21 1.71 7.12
C ILE A 75 5.30 0.19 7.12
N GLY A 76 4.39 -0.51 6.42
CA GLY A 76 4.44 -1.96 6.24
C GLY A 76 5.73 -2.43 5.57
N GLY A 77 6.20 -1.71 4.55
CA GLY A 77 7.51 -1.94 3.92
C GLY A 77 8.67 -1.79 4.91
N VAL A 78 8.67 -0.72 5.71
CA VAL A 78 9.66 -0.50 6.78
C VAL A 78 9.58 -1.61 7.83
N HIS A 79 8.39 -2.00 8.27
CA HIS A 79 8.22 -3.11 9.22
C HIS A 79 8.78 -4.43 8.70
N LEU A 80 8.64 -4.72 7.37
CA LEU A 80 9.29 -5.89 6.77
C LEU A 80 10.82 -5.78 6.83
N LEU A 81 11.38 -4.62 6.45
CA LEU A 81 12.82 -4.38 6.49
C LEU A 81 13.40 -4.51 7.90
N LEU A 82 12.67 -4.04 8.91
CA LEU A 82 13.02 -4.15 10.33
C LEU A 82 12.63 -5.50 10.95
N LYS A 83 12.07 -6.42 10.17
CA LYS A 83 11.62 -7.75 10.60
C LYS A 83 10.56 -7.72 11.71
N MET A 84 9.69 -6.73 11.70
CA MET A 84 8.66 -6.53 12.72
C MET A 84 7.35 -7.25 12.36
N LYS A 85 6.73 -7.92 13.34
CA LYS A 85 5.44 -8.62 13.17
C LYS A 85 4.27 -7.71 12.75
N PHE A 86 4.39 -6.41 12.94
CA PHE A 86 3.36 -5.42 12.61
C PHE A 86 3.20 -5.19 11.11
N ALA A 87 4.11 -5.69 10.26
CA ALA A 87 4.03 -5.57 8.80
C ALA A 87 2.67 -6.03 8.25
N SER A 88 2.15 -7.17 8.72
CA SER A 88 0.86 -7.71 8.25
C SER A 88 -0.31 -6.79 8.59
N SER A 89 -0.33 -6.20 9.78
CA SER A 89 -1.38 -5.25 10.19
C SER A 89 -1.31 -3.96 9.38
N SER A 90 -0.11 -3.43 9.13
CA SER A 90 0.09 -2.24 8.32
C SER A 90 -0.40 -2.44 6.88
N PHE A 91 -0.04 -3.57 6.24
CA PHE A 91 -0.53 -3.87 4.89
C PHE A 91 -2.02 -4.15 4.84
N LEU A 92 -2.61 -4.75 5.88
CA LEU A 92 -4.06 -4.95 5.96
C LEU A 92 -4.79 -3.60 6.01
N ILE A 93 -4.37 -2.69 6.88
CA ILE A 93 -4.95 -1.33 6.98
C ILE A 93 -4.78 -0.59 5.66
N SER A 94 -3.59 -0.65 5.05
CA SER A 94 -3.31 -0.06 3.75
C SER A 94 -4.26 -0.57 2.67
N LEU A 95 -4.43 -1.88 2.56
CA LEU A 95 -5.31 -2.51 1.57
C LEU A 95 -6.78 -2.13 1.77
N LEU A 96 -7.28 -2.19 3.01
CA LEU A 96 -8.67 -1.81 3.30
C LEU A 96 -8.94 -0.34 2.97
N ALA A 97 -8.02 0.55 3.32
CA ALA A 97 -8.13 1.95 2.99
C ALA A 97 -8.05 2.19 1.46
N ALA A 98 -7.19 1.46 0.74
CA ALA A 98 -7.13 1.50 -0.72
C ALA A 98 -8.47 1.08 -1.35
N VAL A 99 -9.07 -0.02 -0.88
CA VAL A 99 -10.37 -0.50 -1.38
C VAL A 99 -11.44 0.57 -1.22
N VAL A 100 -11.53 1.22 -0.06
CA VAL A 100 -12.52 2.29 0.19
C VAL A 100 -12.30 3.47 -0.77
N ALA A 101 -11.06 3.93 -0.94
CA ALA A 101 -10.74 5.04 -1.85
C ALA A 101 -11.05 4.69 -3.31
N ILE A 102 -10.73 3.48 -3.74
CA ILE A 102 -11.00 2.98 -5.11
C ILE A 102 -12.50 2.85 -5.34
N LEU A 103 -13.26 2.28 -4.40
CA LEU A 103 -14.71 2.18 -4.52
C LEU A 103 -15.37 3.56 -4.65
N HIS A 104 -14.90 4.54 -3.87
CA HIS A 104 -15.39 5.91 -4.02
C HIS A 104 -15.07 6.47 -5.42
N ALA A 105 -13.84 6.28 -5.93
CA ALA A 105 -13.45 6.74 -7.26
C ALA A 105 -14.31 6.09 -8.37
N ILE A 106 -14.65 4.81 -8.23
CA ILE A 106 -15.51 4.10 -9.20
C ILE A 106 -16.96 4.60 -9.11
N ILE A 107 -17.54 4.66 -7.91
CA ILE A 107 -18.99 4.89 -7.72
C ILE A 107 -19.33 6.38 -7.84
N LYS A 108 -18.53 7.26 -7.26
CA LYS A 108 -18.78 8.71 -7.20
C LYS A 108 -17.95 9.51 -8.20
N GLY A 109 -16.71 9.09 -8.43
CA GLY A 109 -15.81 9.73 -9.37
C GLY A 109 -15.96 9.25 -10.80
N ASN A 110 -16.78 8.23 -11.06
CA ASN A 110 -17.00 7.64 -12.39
C ASN A 110 -15.69 7.21 -13.10
N ALA A 111 -14.72 6.73 -12.30
CA ALA A 111 -13.36 6.46 -12.76
C ALA A 111 -13.29 5.48 -13.94
N LEU A 112 -14.19 4.49 -14.00
CA LEU A 112 -14.20 3.51 -15.09
C LEU A 112 -14.59 4.10 -16.47
N SER A 113 -15.29 5.25 -16.49
CA SER A 113 -15.65 5.95 -17.71
C SER A 113 -14.65 7.04 -18.11
N ILE A 114 -13.92 7.56 -17.10
CA ILE A 114 -12.99 8.68 -17.29
C ILE A 114 -11.58 8.18 -17.60
N PHE A 115 -11.16 7.10 -16.93
CA PHE A 115 -9.83 6.53 -17.10
C PHE A 115 -9.71 5.69 -18.36
N SER A 116 -8.59 5.82 -19.05
CA SER A 116 -8.17 4.87 -20.08
C SER A 116 -7.90 3.49 -19.49
N PRO A 117 -7.88 2.40 -20.28
CA PRO A 117 -7.55 1.05 -19.81
C PRO A 117 -6.20 0.97 -19.08
N PHE A 118 -5.22 1.76 -19.51
CA PHE A 118 -3.90 1.83 -18.87
C PHE A 118 -3.99 2.49 -17.47
N GLU A 119 -4.72 3.60 -17.36
CA GLU A 119 -4.94 4.28 -16.07
C GLU A 119 -5.73 3.41 -15.09
N ILE A 120 -6.75 2.67 -15.57
CA ILE A 120 -7.48 1.69 -14.75
C ILE A 120 -6.52 0.63 -14.21
N SER A 121 -5.62 0.12 -15.06
CA SER A 121 -4.64 -0.88 -14.65
C SER A 121 -3.70 -0.34 -13.57
N LEU A 122 -3.23 0.90 -13.69
CA LEU A 122 -2.31 1.51 -12.72
C LEU A 122 -3.00 2.02 -11.45
N ALA A 123 -4.16 2.66 -11.58
CA ALA A 123 -4.79 3.35 -10.45
C ALA A 123 -5.77 2.46 -9.67
N ILE A 124 -6.29 1.41 -10.25
CA ILE A 124 -7.29 0.52 -9.64
C ILE A 124 -6.73 -0.89 -9.44
N ILE A 125 -6.34 -1.55 -10.52
CA ILE A 125 -5.93 -2.97 -10.48
C ILE A 125 -4.57 -3.12 -9.78
N GLY A 126 -3.61 -2.28 -10.12
CA GLY A 126 -2.25 -2.32 -9.59
C GLY A 126 -2.22 -2.25 -8.07
N PRO A 127 -2.82 -1.23 -7.41
CA PRO A 127 -2.84 -1.13 -5.95
C PRO A 127 -3.52 -2.32 -5.26
N LEU A 128 -4.57 -2.90 -5.86
CA LEU A 128 -5.24 -4.07 -5.29
C LEU A 128 -4.36 -5.32 -5.35
N ILE A 129 -3.76 -5.60 -6.51
CA ILE A 129 -2.87 -6.77 -6.69
C ILE A 129 -1.63 -6.64 -5.81
N THR A 130 -0.97 -5.48 -5.83
CA THR A 130 0.23 -5.25 -5.02
C THR A 130 -0.07 -5.27 -3.52
N GLY A 131 -1.19 -4.68 -3.10
CA GLY A 131 -1.65 -4.70 -1.70
C GLY A 131 -1.93 -6.12 -1.20
N LEU A 132 -2.63 -6.95 -1.99
CA LEU A 132 -2.87 -8.36 -1.70
C LEU A 132 -1.55 -9.14 -1.63
N PHE A 133 -0.63 -8.90 -2.56
CA PHE A 133 0.68 -9.56 -2.58
C PHE A 133 1.50 -9.22 -1.34
N PHE A 134 1.62 -7.94 -0.96
CA PHE A 134 2.38 -7.53 0.23
C PHE A 134 1.77 -8.07 1.52
N LEU A 135 0.43 -8.07 1.63
CA LEU A 135 -0.27 -8.66 2.76
C LEU A 135 0.00 -10.17 2.84
N TRP A 136 -0.21 -10.91 1.75
CA TRP A 136 0.06 -12.35 1.69
C TRP A 136 1.52 -12.66 2.06
N TYR A 137 2.47 -11.92 1.49
CA TYR A 137 3.89 -12.13 1.75
C TYR A 137 4.24 -11.88 3.23
N SER A 138 3.71 -10.81 3.83
CA SER A 138 3.95 -10.50 5.25
C SER A 138 3.40 -11.58 6.20
N ILE A 139 2.21 -12.12 5.87
CA ILE A 139 1.63 -13.25 6.63
C ILE A 139 2.52 -14.50 6.49
N LYS A 140 3.01 -14.79 5.27
CA LYS A 140 3.94 -15.90 5.03
C LYS A 140 5.26 -15.71 5.80
N ALA A 141 5.82 -14.50 5.79
CA ALA A 141 7.04 -14.18 6.54
C ALA A 141 6.86 -14.37 8.05
N LYS A 142 5.69 -14.00 8.60
CA LYS A 142 5.32 -14.24 9.99
C LYS A 142 5.22 -15.73 10.31
N LYS A 143 4.53 -16.52 9.48
CA LYS A 143 4.41 -17.98 9.64
C LYS A 143 5.76 -18.71 9.55
N LYS A 144 6.71 -18.17 8.80
CA LYS A 144 8.07 -18.71 8.65
C LYS A 144 9.02 -18.26 9.75
N PHE A 145 8.56 -17.46 10.73
CA PHE A 145 9.40 -16.85 11.77
C PHE A 145 10.56 -15.98 11.23
N TRP A 146 10.38 -15.37 10.07
CA TRP A 146 11.35 -14.42 9.51
C TRP A 146 11.19 -13.01 10.12
N ILE A 147 9.99 -12.72 10.64
CA ILE A 147 9.62 -11.48 11.34
C ILE A 147 9.00 -11.81 12.70
N ARG A 148 9.19 -10.92 13.69
CA ARG A 148 8.75 -11.05 15.10
C ARG A 148 8.14 -9.76 15.67
#